data_be763341b7695854cdbcaf4a41e432de
#
_entry.id   be763341b7695854cdbcaf4a41e432de
#
_cell.length_a   1.000
_cell.length_b   1.000
_cell.length_c   1.000
_cell.angle_alpha   90.00
_cell.angle_beta   90.00
_cell.angle_gamma   90.00
#
_symmetry.space_group_name_H-M   'P 1'
#
loop_
_entity.id
_entity.type
_entity.pdbx_description
1 polymer ?
#
loop_
_entity_poly.entity_id
_entity_poly.type
_entity_poly.pdbx_seq_one_letter_code
_entity_poly.pdbx_strand_id
1 'polypeptide(L)'
;MRITKHFVTVGKRRVHYLRAGSGPALAMLHASPCSAKVMRPLLPVFGERFTCLAFDTPGFGLSDKLPIPKPRIEDFADALAETLSALGVEQVTTYGRHTGASIAVEFAARHPQHCAMAFADGYAVFAKPYTDEQLEHYLEPIVPAWDGAHLLRLWFRYRDQHVFWPWNVQTAETRSDADVPDLDFLHRGVVELLEAGDDYRIGYAAPFRHRGLEVLSDLRVPVCFGHRPGDSLYACHRLYPKSAWTEIMPREPEAAALAERAILERHPAHGAPPPAPACAPLPGRTTTDYLDIDGAQVLVRASAELDGSVPLFILPHVPGSSFLYDALILESAPALAIDFPGHGESDPRPGNPQNVETWAGTAAKVLDKLNVASVRLYGHNGGAAVAVELARRLGRRVLGLVLDAPCFLGDEERKTLPSRYAPEVLPVWEGSHWLRAWHHLRDSELWWPWFERTHRAARKFAPRIAADDLTLRVRETMKQPASYAPAWRAALSYAGREILVGLQAPVLEIAADQDVFSHLSVGPNIEDDPHSRAKAIQRWIGAQR
;
A
#
# COMPACT_ATOMS: atom_id res chain seq x y z
N MET A 1 -6.47 -14.18 16.43
CA MET A 1 -5.07 -14.16 15.96
C MET A 1 -4.76 -12.79 15.37
N ARG A 2 -3.60 -12.24 15.64
CA ARG A 2 -3.15 -10.95 15.12
C ARG A 2 -2.33 -11.14 13.85
N ILE A 3 -2.63 -10.34 12.80
CA ILE A 3 -1.83 -10.24 11.60
C ILE A 3 -0.95 -8.99 11.76
N THR A 4 0.35 -9.12 11.58
CA THR A 4 1.32 -8.01 11.63
C THR A 4 1.99 -7.81 10.29
N LYS A 5 2.34 -6.56 9.99
CA LYS A 5 2.99 -6.10 8.76
C LYS A 5 4.46 -5.79 9.06
N HIS A 6 5.35 -6.15 8.17
CA HIS A 6 6.78 -6.00 8.36
C HIS A 6 7.48 -5.67 7.04
N PHE A 7 8.65 -5.07 7.17
CA PHE A 7 9.61 -4.96 6.09
C PHE A 7 10.90 -5.70 6.45
N VAL A 8 11.59 -6.22 5.44
CA VAL A 8 12.94 -6.72 5.56
C VAL A 8 13.80 -6.18 4.42
N THR A 9 15.03 -5.79 4.71
CA THR A 9 16.00 -5.37 3.69
C THR A 9 16.76 -6.58 3.17
N VAL A 10 16.73 -6.77 1.84
CA VAL A 10 17.40 -7.87 1.12
C VAL A 10 18.35 -7.25 0.10
N GLY A 11 19.62 -7.13 0.44
CA GLY A 11 20.60 -6.41 -0.36
C GLY A 11 20.21 -4.93 -0.51
N LYS A 12 19.86 -4.52 -1.74
CA LYS A 12 19.39 -3.15 -2.05
C LYS A 12 17.86 -3.02 -2.19
N ARG A 13 17.12 -4.06 -1.85
CA ARG A 13 15.67 -4.13 -1.98
C ARG A 13 15.00 -4.18 -0.62
N ARG A 14 13.84 -3.58 -0.48
CA ARG A 14 12.90 -3.82 0.62
C ARG A 14 11.87 -4.84 0.16
N VAL A 15 11.54 -5.76 1.05
CA VAL A 15 10.46 -6.72 0.87
C VAL A 15 9.47 -6.53 2.01
N HIS A 16 8.21 -6.33 1.64
CA HIS A 16 7.10 -6.26 2.59
C HIS A 16 6.45 -7.63 2.73
N TYR A 17 6.00 -7.96 3.95
CA TYR A 17 5.27 -9.20 4.21
C TYR A 17 4.33 -9.08 5.40
N LEU A 18 3.31 -9.93 5.39
CA LEU A 18 2.41 -10.13 6.53
C LEU A 18 2.88 -11.34 7.33
N ARG A 19 2.79 -11.25 8.66
CA ARG A 19 3.11 -12.35 9.58
C ARG A 19 1.93 -12.66 10.49
N ALA A 20 1.61 -13.94 10.66
CA ALA A 20 0.52 -14.38 11.53
C ALA A 20 0.72 -15.81 12.01
N GLY A 21 0.15 -16.15 13.16
CA GLY A 21 0.17 -17.50 13.72
C GLY A 21 1.46 -17.87 14.43
N SER A 22 1.59 -19.16 14.74
CA SER A 22 2.77 -19.75 15.41
C SER A 22 2.93 -21.21 14.97
N GLY A 23 4.16 -21.68 14.90
CA GLY A 23 4.53 -23.02 14.44
C GLY A 23 5.56 -22.99 13.32
N PRO A 24 5.73 -24.10 12.56
CA PRO A 24 6.65 -24.17 11.41
C PRO A 24 6.44 -23.03 10.41
N ALA A 25 7.52 -22.64 9.71
CA ALA A 25 7.48 -21.58 8.73
C ALA A 25 6.68 -21.96 7.48
N LEU A 26 5.71 -21.11 7.08
CA LEU A 26 4.94 -21.21 5.85
C LEU A 26 5.09 -19.93 5.04
N ALA A 27 5.78 -19.98 3.91
CA ALA A 27 5.85 -18.88 2.94
C ALA A 27 4.62 -18.90 2.04
N MET A 28 3.89 -17.79 1.96
CA MET A 28 2.68 -17.65 1.15
C MET A 28 2.92 -16.64 0.03
N LEU A 29 2.62 -17.03 -1.21
CA LEU A 29 2.93 -16.30 -2.44
C LEU A 29 1.64 -16.06 -3.24
N HIS A 30 1.33 -14.79 -3.48
CA HIS A 30 0.08 -14.36 -4.08
C HIS A 30 0.04 -14.49 -5.62
N ALA A 31 -1.16 -14.44 -6.17
CA ALA A 31 -1.40 -14.30 -7.61
C ALA A 31 -1.06 -12.87 -8.09
N SER A 32 -0.67 -12.74 -9.37
CA SER A 32 -0.55 -11.42 -10.01
C SER A 32 -1.91 -10.97 -10.59
N PRO A 33 -2.23 -9.68 -10.56
CA PRO A 33 -1.43 -8.53 -10.11
C PRO A 33 -1.76 -8.09 -8.67
N CYS A 34 -1.86 -9.01 -7.74
CA CYS A 34 -2.22 -8.75 -6.33
C CYS A 34 -0.98 -8.51 -5.44
N SER A 35 -1.20 -8.39 -4.15
CA SER A 35 -0.19 -8.36 -3.08
C SER A 35 -0.48 -9.42 -2.00
N ALA A 36 0.34 -9.48 -0.96
CA ALA A 36 0.11 -10.34 0.21
C ALA A 36 -1.26 -10.11 0.88
N LYS A 37 -1.89 -8.96 0.63
CA LYS A 37 -3.21 -8.62 1.20
C LYS A 37 -4.30 -9.63 0.78
N VAL A 38 -4.17 -10.27 -0.40
CA VAL A 38 -5.14 -11.30 -0.84
C VAL A 38 -5.02 -12.61 -0.05
N MET A 39 -3.90 -12.82 0.67
CA MET A 39 -3.72 -13.98 1.55
C MET A 39 -4.38 -13.81 2.93
N ARG A 40 -4.83 -12.59 3.28
CA ARG A 40 -5.42 -12.30 4.60
C ARG A 40 -6.55 -13.26 5.01
N PRO A 41 -7.48 -13.70 4.15
CA PRO A 41 -8.51 -14.66 4.52
C PRO A 41 -7.98 -16.05 4.91
N LEU A 42 -6.82 -16.46 4.37
CA LEU A 42 -6.18 -17.74 4.68
C LEU A 42 -5.37 -17.70 5.98
N LEU A 43 -4.87 -16.52 6.37
CA LEU A 43 -4.00 -16.39 7.54
C LEU A 43 -4.64 -16.90 8.85
N PRO A 44 -5.93 -16.67 9.16
CA PRO A 44 -6.58 -17.25 10.34
C PRO A 44 -6.58 -18.78 10.34
N VAL A 45 -6.81 -19.39 9.17
CA VAL A 45 -6.89 -20.85 9.03
C VAL A 45 -5.50 -21.47 9.12
N PHE A 46 -4.53 -21.01 8.34
CA PHE A 46 -3.19 -21.57 8.30
C PHE A 46 -2.39 -21.23 9.57
N GLY A 47 -2.59 -20.05 10.14
CA GLY A 47 -1.92 -19.57 11.34
C GLY A 47 -2.25 -20.33 12.63
N GLU A 48 -3.26 -21.20 12.63
CA GLU A 48 -3.49 -22.14 13.74
C GLU A 48 -2.37 -23.19 13.87
N ARG A 49 -1.65 -23.47 12.77
CA ARG A 49 -0.65 -24.53 12.68
C ARG A 49 0.73 -24.05 12.26
N PHE A 50 0.79 -22.89 11.58
CA PHE A 50 2.01 -22.35 10.98
C PHE A 50 2.28 -20.93 11.43
N THR A 51 3.54 -20.55 11.41
CA THR A 51 3.89 -19.13 11.30
C THR A 51 3.86 -18.77 9.81
N CYS A 52 2.77 -18.12 9.40
CA CYS A 52 2.56 -17.68 8.02
C CYS A 52 3.38 -16.42 7.74
N LEU A 53 4.13 -16.43 6.64
CA LEU A 53 4.88 -15.31 6.09
C LEU A 53 4.33 -15.06 4.68
N ALA A 54 3.37 -14.15 4.54
CA ALA A 54 2.77 -13.83 3.25
C ALA A 54 3.52 -12.64 2.63
N PHE A 55 4.27 -12.89 1.56
CA PHE A 55 5.14 -11.91 0.92
C PHE A 55 4.42 -11.12 -0.17
N ASP A 56 4.67 -9.82 -0.24
CA ASP A 56 4.53 -9.09 -1.49
C ASP A 56 5.67 -9.54 -2.40
N THR A 57 5.35 -10.19 -3.51
CA THR A 57 6.39 -10.62 -4.47
C THR A 57 7.03 -9.40 -5.13
N PRO A 58 8.31 -9.48 -5.56
CA PRO A 58 9.03 -8.33 -6.09
C PRO A 58 8.26 -7.56 -7.17
N GLY A 59 8.11 -6.24 -6.99
CA GLY A 59 7.37 -5.35 -7.90
C GLY A 59 5.87 -5.27 -7.66
N PHE A 60 5.37 -5.90 -6.60
CA PHE A 60 3.96 -5.83 -6.18
C PHE A 60 3.83 -5.34 -4.74
N GLY A 61 2.67 -4.77 -4.40
CA GLY A 61 2.41 -4.22 -3.09
C GLY A 61 3.47 -3.18 -2.69
N LEU A 62 4.07 -3.35 -1.51
CA LEU A 62 5.10 -2.46 -0.99
C LEU A 62 6.53 -3.01 -1.17
N SER A 63 6.71 -4.10 -1.91
CA SER A 63 8.03 -4.69 -2.21
C SER A 63 8.67 -4.06 -3.43
N ASP A 64 9.97 -3.79 -3.32
CA ASP A 64 10.76 -3.30 -4.45
C ASP A 64 10.82 -4.34 -5.58
N LYS A 65 10.84 -3.87 -6.82
CA LYS A 65 11.01 -4.75 -7.99
C LYS A 65 12.42 -5.33 -8.09
N LEU A 66 12.55 -6.44 -8.82
CA LEU A 66 13.85 -6.97 -9.19
C LEU A 66 14.58 -6.00 -10.15
N PRO A 67 15.90 -5.86 -10.03
CA PRO A 67 16.70 -5.04 -10.94
C PRO A 67 16.95 -5.77 -12.29
N ILE A 68 15.93 -6.47 -12.78
CA ILE A 68 15.96 -7.29 -13.99
C ILE A 68 14.85 -6.82 -14.91
N PRO A 69 15.13 -6.36 -16.14
CA PRO A 69 14.11 -5.81 -17.04
C PRO A 69 13.02 -6.81 -17.46
N LYS A 70 13.37 -8.09 -17.62
CA LYS A 70 12.44 -9.18 -17.97
C LYS A 70 12.68 -10.37 -17.04
N PRO A 71 12.26 -10.31 -15.77
CA PRO A 71 12.48 -11.39 -14.82
C PRO A 71 11.68 -12.62 -15.21
N ARG A 72 12.24 -13.78 -14.91
CA ARG A 72 11.64 -15.09 -15.09
C ARG A 72 11.17 -15.60 -13.73
N ILE A 73 10.35 -16.64 -13.71
CA ILE A 73 9.87 -17.25 -12.44
C ILE A 73 11.07 -17.73 -11.59
N GLU A 74 12.14 -18.18 -12.22
CA GLU A 74 13.38 -18.57 -11.55
C GLU A 74 13.99 -17.42 -10.74
N ASP A 75 13.95 -16.19 -11.28
CA ASP A 75 14.48 -15.01 -10.58
C ASP A 75 13.62 -14.64 -9.34
N PHE A 76 12.32 -14.90 -9.40
CA PHE A 76 11.42 -14.73 -8.24
C PHE A 76 11.64 -15.81 -7.19
N ALA A 77 11.94 -17.05 -7.61
CA ALA A 77 12.26 -18.14 -6.70
C ALA A 77 13.59 -17.89 -5.98
N ASP A 78 14.60 -17.41 -6.69
CA ASP A 78 15.89 -17.02 -6.10
C ASP A 78 15.73 -15.83 -5.15
N ALA A 79 14.90 -14.82 -5.51
CA ALA A 79 14.57 -13.70 -4.64
C ALA A 79 13.82 -14.11 -3.36
N LEU A 80 13.00 -15.16 -3.41
CA LEU A 80 12.38 -15.76 -2.22
C LEU A 80 13.46 -16.40 -1.32
N ALA A 81 14.41 -17.15 -1.89
CA ALA A 81 15.52 -17.74 -1.14
C ALA A 81 16.36 -16.67 -0.43
N GLU A 82 16.71 -15.58 -1.13
CA GLU A 82 17.40 -14.42 -0.53
C GLU A 82 16.59 -13.80 0.63
N THR A 83 15.27 -13.68 0.45
CA THR A 83 14.38 -13.10 1.45
C THR A 83 14.29 -13.98 2.70
N LEU A 84 14.14 -15.28 2.53
CA LEU A 84 14.12 -16.26 3.64
C LEU A 84 15.44 -16.25 4.40
N SER A 85 16.57 -16.18 3.69
CA SER A 85 17.91 -16.05 4.29
C SER A 85 18.02 -14.77 5.13
N ALA A 86 17.55 -13.63 4.61
CA ALA A 86 17.56 -12.36 5.34
C ALA A 86 16.65 -12.39 6.59
N LEU A 87 15.62 -13.23 6.60
CA LEU A 87 14.75 -13.49 7.74
C LEU A 87 15.29 -14.55 8.71
N GLY A 88 16.42 -15.19 8.40
CA GLY A 88 16.98 -16.30 9.18
C GLY A 88 16.12 -17.57 9.14
N VAL A 89 15.37 -17.78 8.05
CA VAL A 89 14.53 -18.97 7.82
C VAL A 89 15.32 -19.98 6.99
N GLU A 90 15.75 -21.05 7.61
CA GLU A 90 16.57 -22.09 6.95
C GLU A 90 15.76 -23.01 6.06
N GLN A 91 14.56 -23.38 6.50
CA GLN A 91 13.64 -24.23 5.77
C GLN A 91 12.20 -23.72 5.89
N VAL A 92 11.41 -23.85 4.82
CA VAL A 92 10.04 -23.37 4.73
C VAL A 92 9.15 -24.36 3.98
N THR A 93 7.89 -24.48 4.39
CA THR A 93 6.83 -25.00 3.53
C THR A 93 6.33 -23.84 2.68
N THR A 94 6.04 -24.04 1.38
CA THR A 94 5.54 -22.98 0.52
C THR A 94 4.09 -23.23 0.11
N TYR A 95 3.29 -22.17 0.09
CA TYR A 95 1.96 -22.11 -0.48
C TYR A 95 1.96 -21.02 -1.55
N GLY A 96 1.60 -21.33 -2.76
CA GLY A 96 1.51 -20.36 -3.84
C GLY A 96 0.20 -20.46 -4.60
N ARG A 97 -0.33 -19.31 -5.02
CA ARG A 97 -1.52 -19.24 -5.84
C ARG A 97 -1.22 -18.62 -7.20
N HIS A 98 -1.63 -19.26 -8.31
CA HIS A 98 -1.40 -18.84 -9.70
C HIS A 98 0.07 -18.48 -9.96
N THR A 99 0.44 -17.20 -10.14
CA THR A 99 1.86 -16.77 -10.25
C THR A 99 2.69 -17.25 -9.06
N GLY A 100 2.12 -17.11 -7.84
CA GLY A 100 2.76 -17.61 -6.63
C GLY A 100 2.96 -19.14 -6.63
N ALA A 101 2.05 -19.89 -7.26
CA ALA A 101 2.21 -21.34 -7.44
C ALA A 101 3.42 -21.66 -8.35
N SER A 102 3.62 -20.89 -9.42
CA SER A 102 4.78 -21.05 -10.29
C SER A 102 6.08 -20.76 -9.53
N ILE A 103 6.09 -19.69 -8.70
CA ILE A 103 7.25 -19.36 -7.85
C ILE A 103 7.51 -20.47 -6.82
N ALA A 104 6.46 -21.01 -6.16
CA ALA A 104 6.58 -22.06 -5.16
C ALA A 104 7.16 -23.37 -5.74
N VAL A 105 6.70 -23.78 -6.94
CA VAL A 105 7.19 -24.96 -7.66
C VAL A 105 8.63 -24.75 -8.09
N GLU A 106 8.97 -23.61 -8.65
CA GLU A 106 10.35 -23.30 -9.06
C GLU A 106 11.29 -23.22 -7.86
N PHE A 107 10.84 -22.66 -6.72
CA PHE A 107 11.59 -22.66 -5.47
C PHE A 107 11.86 -24.09 -4.97
N ALA A 108 10.88 -24.98 -5.03
CA ALA A 108 11.02 -26.38 -4.65
C ALA A 108 12.03 -27.13 -5.54
N ALA A 109 12.10 -26.82 -6.83
CA ALA A 109 13.04 -27.41 -7.77
C ALA A 109 14.48 -26.88 -7.56
N ARG A 110 14.65 -25.56 -7.41
CA ARG A 110 15.96 -24.90 -7.35
C ARG A 110 16.59 -24.92 -5.96
N HIS A 111 15.77 -24.87 -4.92
CA HIS A 111 16.20 -24.76 -3.52
C HIS A 111 15.64 -25.91 -2.66
N PRO A 112 15.77 -27.20 -3.08
CA PRO A 112 15.14 -28.34 -2.39
C PRO A 112 15.59 -28.50 -0.94
N GLN A 113 16.80 -28.05 -0.60
CA GLN A 113 17.32 -28.07 0.78
C GLN A 113 16.63 -27.07 1.71
N HIS A 114 16.02 -26.01 1.15
CA HIS A 114 15.28 -24.97 1.88
C HIS A 114 13.76 -25.16 1.82
N CYS A 115 13.27 -26.12 1.02
CA CYS A 115 11.85 -26.40 0.81
C CYS A 115 11.47 -27.74 1.44
N ALA A 116 10.58 -27.73 2.45
CA ALA A 116 10.05 -28.96 3.02
C ALA A 116 8.96 -29.57 2.11
N MET A 117 8.13 -28.72 1.55
CA MET A 117 7.03 -29.05 0.63
C MET A 117 6.55 -27.80 -0.08
N ALA A 118 6.03 -27.94 -1.29
CA ALA A 118 5.25 -26.90 -1.96
C ALA A 118 3.79 -27.32 -2.19
N PHE A 119 2.87 -26.40 -1.90
CA PHE A 119 1.47 -26.49 -2.34
C PHE A 119 1.21 -25.43 -3.41
N ALA A 120 0.82 -25.85 -4.58
CA ALA A 120 0.62 -25.02 -5.77
C ALA A 120 -0.87 -24.95 -6.13
N ASP A 121 -1.60 -23.91 -5.66
CA ASP A 121 -3.01 -23.67 -5.97
C ASP A 121 -3.11 -23.00 -7.34
N GLY A 122 -3.70 -23.70 -8.32
CA GLY A 122 -3.88 -23.20 -9.68
C GLY A 122 -2.54 -22.97 -10.42
N TYR A 123 -1.67 -23.99 -10.44
CA TYR A 123 -0.41 -23.92 -11.16
C TYR A 123 -0.62 -23.78 -12.67
N ALA A 124 -0.13 -22.68 -13.22
CA ALA A 124 -0.29 -22.37 -14.63
C ALA A 124 0.66 -23.18 -15.51
N VAL A 125 0.11 -23.95 -16.45
CA VAL A 125 0.88 -24.67 -17.47
C VAL A 125 0.30 -24.35 -18.84
N PHE A 126 1.14 -23.90 -19.73
CA PHE A 126 0.77 -23.60 -21.10
C PHE A 126 1.46 -24.57 -22.05
N ALA A 127 0.73 -25.09 -23.05
CA ALA A 127 1.29 -25.96 -24.07
C ALA A 127 2.45 -25.28 -24.85
N LYS A 128 2.39 -23.97 -24.97
CA LYS A 128 3.47 -23.10 -25.48
C LYS A 128 3.48 -21.82 -24.66
N PRO A 129 4.66 -21.29 -24.31
CA PRO A 129 4.77 -19.95 -23.70
C PRO A 129 4.12 -18.88 -24.59
N TYR A 130 3.56 -17.85 -23.94
CA TYR A 130 2.99 -16.71 -24.64
C TYR A 130 4.09 -15.87 -25.30
N THR A 131 3.79 -15.35 -26.51
CA THR A 131 4.66 -14.40 -27.19
C THR A 131 4.56 -13.00 -26.56
N ASP A 132 5.56 -12.16 -26.77
CA ASP A 132 5.52 -10.76 -26.31
C ASP A 132 4.30 -10.01 -26.88
N GLU A 133 3.90 -10.24 -28.14
CA GLU A 133 2.72 -9.65 -28.76
C GLU A 133 1.42 -10.06 -28.06
N GLN A 134 1.27 -11.35 -27.70
CA GLN A 134 0.11 -11.82 -26.93
C GLN A 134 0.06 -11.18 -25.55
N LEU A 135 1.22 -10.99 -24.91
CA LEU A 135 1.31 -10.35 -23.59
C LEU A 135 1.01 -8.85 -23.65
N GLU A 136 1.39 -8.15 -24.71
CA GLU A 136 1.03 -6.73 -24.90
C GLU A 136 -0.49 -6.51 -24.92
N HIS A 137 -1.24 -7.43 -25.53
CA HIS A 137 -2.70 -7.36 -25.57
C HIS A 137 -3.35 -7.76 -24.22
N TYR A 138 -2.72 -8.66 -23.47
CA TYR A 138 -3.26 -9.12 -22.18
C TYR A 138 -2.85 -8.19 -21.03
N LEU A 139 -1.64 -7.66 -21.04
CA LEU A 139 -1.06 -6.78 -20.04
C LEU A 139 -1.03 -5.34 -20.55
N GLU A 140 -2.19 -4.70 -20.62
CA GLU A 140 -2.30 -3.32 -21.08
C GLU A 140 -1.53 -2.35 -20.18
N PRO A 141 -0.85 -1.32 -20.74
CA PRO A 141 -0.17 -0.31 -19.96
C PRO A 141 -1.15 0.55 -19.15
N ILE A 142 -0.72 0.95 -17.97
CA ILE A 142 -1.44 1.93 -17.14
C ILE A 142 -0.98 3.33 -17.56
N VAL A 143 -1.80 4.00 -18.34
CA VAL A 143 -1.51 5.35 -18.83
C VAL A 143 -2.47 6.34 -18.16
N PRO A 144 -1.98 7.19 -17.24
CA PRO A 144 -2.80 8.23 -16.63
C PRO A 144 -3.43 9.17 -17.65
N ALA A 145 -4.72 9.41 -17.53
CA ALA A 145 -5.49 10.30 -18.40
C ALA A 145 -5.95 11.54 -17.63
N TRP A 146 -5.92 12.70 -18.27
CA TRP A 146 -6.21 14.01 -17.67
C TRP A 146 -7.63 14.13 -17.09
N ASP A 147 -8.56 13.31 -17.58
CA ASP A 147 -9.97 13.25 -17.16
C ASP A 147 -10.26 12.15 -16.14
N GLY A 148 -9.24 11.33 -15.78
CA GLY A 148 -9.38 10.21 -14.85
C GLY A 148 -9.98 8.93 -15.45
N ALA A 149 -10.25 8.88 -16.77
CA ALA A 149 -10.86 7.73 -17.43
C ALA A 149 -10.07 6.41 -17.25
N HIS A 150 -8.74 6.49 -17.08
CA HIS A 150 -7.88 5.34 -16.80
C HIS A 150 -8.27 4.60 -15.52
N LEU A 151 -8.78 5.29 -14.48
CA LEU A 151 -9.21 4.67 -13.23
C LEU A 151 -10.44 3.79 -13.43
N LEU A 152 -11.40 4.24 -14.24
CA LEU A 152 -12.57 3.46 -14.60
C LEU A 152 -12.20 2.27 -15.48
N ARG A 153 -11.25 2.45 -16.43
CA ARG A 153 -10.71 1.37 -17.25
C ARG A 153 -10.04 0.29 -16.38
N LEU A 154 -9.22 0.69 -15.39
CA LEU A 154 -8.59 -0.25 -14.45
C LEU A 154 -9.63 -1.00 -13.60
N TRP A 155 -10.68 -0.32 -13.17
CA TRP A 155 -11.78 -0.94 -12.45
C TRP A 155 -12.45 -2.06 -13.26
N PHE A 156 -12.84 -1.78 -14.51
CA PHE A 156 -13.46 -2.79 -15.38
C PHE A 156 -12.49 -3.90 -15.74
N ARG A 157 -11.24 -3.57 -16.06
CA ARG A 157 -10.21 -4.58 -16.35
C ARG A 157 -10.01 -5.53 -15.16
N TYR A 158 -9.87 -4.98 -13.94
CA TYR A 158 -9.67 -5.81 -12.74
C TYR A 158 -10.91 -6.66 -12.42
N ARG A 159 -12.09 -6.10 -12.55
CA ARG A 159 -13.35 -6.84 -12.40
C ARG A 159 -13.49 -7.95 -13.46
N ASP A 160 -13.21 -7.64 -14.71
CA ASP A 160 -13.44 -8.57 -15.81
C ASP A 160 -12.44 -9.73 -15.83
N GLN A 161 -11.27 -9.62 -15.18
CA GLN A 161 -10.38 -10.77 -14.98
C GLN A 161 -10.96 -11.85 -14.02
N HIS A 162 -12.02 -11.53 -13.27
CA HIS A 162 -12.79 -12.46 -12.47
C HIS A 162 -14.04 -12.96 -13.20
N VAL A 163 -14.36 -12.39 -14.36
CA VAL A 163 -15.52 -12.74 -15.17
C VAL A 163 -15.13 -13.59 -16.38
N PHE A 164 -13.96 -13.30 -16.98
CA PHE A 164 -13.49 -13.96 -18.21
C PHE A 164 -12.03 -14.40 -18.09
N TRP A 165 -11.69 -15.50 -18.75
CA TRP A 165 -10.31 -15.93 -18.89
C TRP A 165 -10.00 -16.34 -20.35
N PRO A 166 -9.09 -15.65 -21.07
CA PRO A 166 -8.44 -14.39 -20.66
C PRO A 166 -9.43 -13.22 -20.65
N TRP A 167 -9.22 -12.22 -19.76
CA TRP A 167 -10.16 -11.13 -19.50
C TRP A 167 -10.50 -10.27 -20.74
N ASN A 168 -9.57 -10.16 -21.67
CA ASN A 168 -9.68 -9.38 -22.91
C ASN A 168 -10.41 -10.14 -24.04
N VAL A 169 -10.86 -11.35 -23.81
CA VAL A 169 -11.69 -12.14 -24.73
C VAL A 169 -13.04 -12.40 -24.05
N GLN A 170 -14.03 -11.60 -24.39
CA GLN A 170 -15.33 -11.58 -23.70
C GLN A 170 -16.37 -12.38 -24.51
N THR A 171 -16.33 -13.70 -24.36
CA THR A 171 -17.26 -14.64 -25.00
C THR A 171 -17.88 -15.58 -23.98
N ALA A 172 -18.88 -16.37 -24.41
CA ALA A 172 -19.52 -17.38 -23.55
C ALA A 172 -18.51 -18.45 -23.11
N GLU A 173 -17.58 -18.82 -23.98
CA GLU A 173 -16.58 -19.87 -23.73
C GLU A 173 -15.51 -19.46 -22.75
N THR A 174 -15.21 -18.15 -22.67
CA THR A 174 -14.20 -17.61 -21.75
C THR A 174 -14.79 -17.18 -20.39
N ARG A 175 -16.12 -17.28 -20.25
CA ARG A 175 -16.76 -16.91 -19.00
C ARG A 175 -16.35 -17.84 -17.85
N SER A 176 -15.92 -17.25 -16.74
CA SER A 176 -15.58 -17.98 -15.52
C SER A 176 -16.81 -18.64 -14.88
N ASP A 177 -16.64 -19.82 -14.32
CA ASP A 177 -17.61 -20.52 -13.48
C ASP A 177 -17.37 -20.23 -11.98
N ALA A 178 -17.05 -18.99 -11.65
CA ALA A 178 -16.84 -18.51 -10.28
C ALA A 178 -17.66 -17.25 -10.02
N ASP A 179 -17.97 -17.00 -8.75
CA ASP A 179 -18.57 -15.74 -8.33
C ASP A 179 -17.60 -14.59 -8.46
N VAL A 180 -18.11 -13.42 -8.81
CA VAL A 180 -17.30 -12.19 -8.83
C VAL A 180 -17.07 -11.75 -7.39
N PRO A 181 -15.82 -11.39 -7.01
CA PRO A 181 -15.51 -10.91 -5.67
C PRO A 181 -16.30 -9.68 -5.25
N ASP A 182 -16.35 -9.42 -3.94
CA ASP A 182 -17.00 -8.25 -3.39
C ASP A 182 -16.32 -6.93 -3.80
N LEU A 183 -17.01 -5.82 -3.54
CA LEU A 183 -16.55 -4.49 -3.92
C LEU A 183 -15.24 -4.08 -3.23
N ASP A 184 -15.04 -4.50 -1.98
CA ASP A 184 -13.82 -4.18 -1.22
C ASP A 184 -12.61 -4.92 -1.78
N PHE A 185 -12.79 -6.17 -2.21
CA PHE A 185 -11.75 -6.93 -2.90
C PHE A 185 -11.40 -6.28 -4.24
N LEU A 186 -12.40 -5.93 -5.05
CA LEU A 186 -12.19 -5.28 -6.36
C LEU A 186 -11.50 -3.91 -6.19
N HIS A 187 -11.93 -3.13 -5.20
CA HIS A 187 -11.32 -1.83 -4.91
C HIS A 187 -9.84 -1.97 -4.53
N ARG A 188 -9.52 -2.87 -3.61
CA ARG A 188 -8.12 -3.15 -3.22
C ARG A 188 -7.27 -3.57 -4.40
N GLY A 189 -7.81 -4.42 -5.28
CA GLY A 189 -7.06 -4.85 -6.47
C GLY A 189 -6.74 -3.71 -7.43
N VAL A 190 -7.59 -2.71 -7.57
CA VAL A 190 -7.27 -1.50 -8.34
C VAL A 190 -6.22 -0.66 -7.62
N VAL A 191 -6.29 -0.53 -6.28
CA VAL A 191 -5.22 0.13 -5.51
C VAL A 191 -3.89 -0.56 -5.73
N GLU A 192 -3.83 -1.90 -5.65
CA GLU A 192 -2.63 -2.71 -5.86
C GLU A 192 -2.06 -2.57 -7.28
N LEU A 193 -2.93 -2.50 -8.30
CA LEU A 193 -2.53 -2.18 -9.68
C LEU A 193 -1.89 -0.79 -9.79
N LEU A 194 -2.50 0.22 -9.15
CA LEU A 194 -1.98 1.59 -9.13
C LEU A 194 -0.68 1.69 -8.31
N GLU A 195 -0.51 0.87 -7.27
CA GLU A 195 0.75 0.79 -6.49
C GLU A 195 1.89 0.23 -7.33
N ALA A 196 1.64 -0.87 -8.04
CA ALA A 196 2.62 -1.47 -8.95
C ALA A 196 2.90 -0.56 -10.19
N GLY A 197 1.93 0.29 -10.55
CA GLY A 197 2.03 1.12 -11.74
C GLY A 197 2.19 0.27 -13.00
N ASP A 198 2.81 0.81 -14.05
CA ASP A 198 3.04 0.08 -15.30
C ASP A 198 4.02 -1.11 -15.13
N ASP A 199 4.82 -1.10 -14.08
CA ASP A 199 5.75 -2.19 -13.73
C ASP A 199 5.02 -3.52 -13.41
N TYR A 200 3.68 -3.49 -13.12
CA TYR A 200 2.90 -4.72 -12.92
C TYR A 200 3.04 -5.70 -14.09
N ARG A 201 3.22 -5.18 -15.30
CA ARG A 201 3.40 -5.95 -16.54
C ARG A 201 4.65 -6.81 -16.51
N ILE A 202 5.70 -6.32 -15.88
CA ILE A 202 7.01 -6.98 -15.79
C ILE A 202 6.89 -8.30 -15.03
N GLY A 203 6.37 -8.22 -13.80
CA GLY A 203 6.20 -9.40 -12.95
C GLY A 203 5.10 -10.33 -13.44
N TYR A 204 3.99 -9.78 -13.91
CA TYR A 204 2.85 -10.59 -14.38
C TYR A 204 3.12 -11.34 -15.68
N ALA A 205 4.08 -10.89 -16.52
CA ALA A 205 4.48 -11.60 -17.73
C ALA A 205 5.27 -12.89 -17.43
N ALA A 206 5.94 -12.99 -16.29
CA ALA A 206 6.82 -14.09 -15.96
C ALA A 206 6.14 -15.49 -16.00
N PRO A 207 4.98 -15.73 -15.37
CA PRO A 207 4.33 -17.03 -15.41
C PRO A 207 3.86 -17.46 -16.81
N PHE A 208 3.54 -16.52 -17.70
CA PHE A 208 3.12 -16.83 -19.08
C PHE A 208 4.29 -17.29 -19.97
N ARG A 209 5.52 -16.91 -19.61
CA ARG A 209 6.75 -17.32 -20.29
C ARG A 209 7.38 -18.56 -19.67
N HIS A 210 6.88 -18.99 -18.50
CA HIS A 210 7.43 -20.08 -17.74
C HIS A 210 7.18 -21.44 -18.42
N ARG A 211 8.23 -22.29 -18.42
CA ARG A 211 8.17 -23.66 -18.97
C ARG A 211 7.79 -24.66 -17.89
N GLY A 212 6.66 -24.46 -17.25
CA GLY A 212 6.25 -25.15 -16.05
C GLY A 212 6.26 -26.67 -16.13
N LEU A 213 6.03 -27.29 -17.31
CA LEU A 213 6.08 -28.76 -17.46
C LEU A 213 7.51 -29.31 -17.35
N GLU A 214 8.51 -28.56 -17.81
CA GLU A 214 9.89 -29.01 -17.77
C GLU A 214 10.41 -29.09 -16.33
N VAL A 215 9.98 -28.18 -15.46
CA VAL A 215 10.38 -28.13 -14.04
C VAL A 215 9.89 -29.34 -13.25
N LEU A 216 8.78 -29.96 -13.65
CA LEU A 216 8.17 -31.08 -12.91
C LEU A 216 9.09 -32.32 -12.85
N SER A 217 10.02 -32.47 -13.79
CA SER A 217 11.01 -33.56 -13.80
C SER A 217 12.15 -33.37 -12.77
N ASP A 218 12.36 -32.13 -12.30
CA ASP A 218 13.47 -31.76 -11.44
C ASP A 218 13.09 -31.72 -9.94
N LEU A 219 11.81 -31.97 -9.64
CA LEU A 219 11.29 -31.94 -8.27
C LEU A 219 11.88 -33.06 -7.41
N ARG A 220 12.48 -32.70 -6.28
CA ARG A 220 13.08 -33.61 -5.30
C ARG A 220 12.42 -33.59 -3.94
N VAL A 221 11.46 -32.68 -3.75
CA VAL A 221 10.65 -32.54 -2.54
C VAL A 221 9.19 -32.75 -2.88
N PRO A 222 8.32 -33.08 -1.91
CA PRO A 222 6.88 -33.19 -2.15
C PRO A 222 6.28 -31.91 -2.72
N VAL A 223 5.57 -32.00 -3.82
CA VAL A 223 4.79 -30.90 -4.40
C VAL A 223 3.38 -31.38 -4.66
N CYS A 224 2.41 -30.74 -4.01
CA CYS A 224 0.99 -30.99 -4.23
C CYS A 224 0.40 -29.89 -5.13
N PHE A 225 -0.24 -30.28 -6.21
CA PHE A 225 -0.95 -29.40 -7.13
C PHE A 225 -2.44 -29.38 -6.80
N GLY A 226 -2.88 -28.29 -6.18
CA GLY A 226 -4.28 -28.05 -5.86
C GLY A 226 -5.05 -27.50 -7.06
N HIS A 227 -6.25 -28.05 -7.30
CA HIS A 227 -7.12 -27.60 -8.38
C HIS A 227 -8.51 -27.33 -7.84
N ARG A 228 -8.99 -26.11 -8.05
CA ARG A 228 -10.30 -25.69 -7.56
C ARG A 228 -11.29 -25.59 -8.72
N PRO A 229 -12.42 -26.33 -8.68
CA PRO A 229 -13.48 -26.16 -9.68
C PRO A 229 -13.95 -24.70 -9.72
N GLY A 230 -14.05 -24.14 -10.92
CA GLY A 230 -14.39 -22.75 -11.16
C GLY A 230 -13.18 -21.81 -11.28
N ASP A 231 -11.97 -22.26 -10.88
CA ASP A 231 -10.75 -21.49 -11.12
C ASP A 231 -10.40 -21.46 -12.62
N SER A 232 -9.92 -20.32 -13.11
CA SER A 232 -9.55 -20.13 -14.51
C SER A 232 -8.45 -21.09 -14.99
N LEU A 233 -7.59 -21.56 -14.08
CA LEU A 233 -6.51 -22.51 -14.37
C LEU A 233 -6.87 -23.97 -14.04
N TYR A 234 -8.14 -24.23 -13.67
CA TYR A 234 -8.58 -25.60 -13.34
C TYR A 234 -8.21 -26.63 -14.41
N ALA A 235 -8.38 -26.29 -15.68
CA ALA A 235 -8.10 -27.21 -16.79
C ALA A 235 -6.62 -27.58 -16.95
N CYS A 236 -5.69 -26.84 -16.36
CA CYS A 236 -4.25 -27.09 -16.45
C CYS A 236 -3.84 -28.45 -15.88
N HIS A 237 -4.60 -28.99 -14.90
CA HIS A 237 -4.31 -30.32 -14.32
C HIS A 237 -4.27 -31.45 -15.35
N ARG A 238 -4.97 -31.31 -16.48
CA ARG A 238 -5.01 -32.31 -17.56
C ARG A 238 -3.68 -32.45 -18.31
N LEU A 239 -2.80 -31.44 -18.17
CA LEU A 239 -1.50 -31.38 -18.83
C LEU A 239 -0.37 -31.96 -17.95
N TYR A 240 -0.64 -32.23 -16.68
CA TYR A 240 0.36 -32.72 -15.76
C TYR A 240 0.70 -34.21 -16.02
N PRO A 241 1.94 -34.63 -15.73
CA PRO A 241 2.29 -36.04 -15.77
C PRO A 241 1.47 -36.81 -14.75
N LYS A 242 1.13 -38.08 -15.08
CA LYS A 242 0.31 -38.94 -14.20
C LYS A 242 0.96 -39.22 -12.83
N SER A 243 2.26 -39.01 -12.71
CA SER A 243 3.01 -39.15 -11.48
C SER A 243 2.91 -37.93 -10.56
N ALA A 244 2.38 -36.81 -11.04
CA ALA A 244 2.21 -35.62 -10.22
C ALA A 244 1.16 -35.85 -9.12
N TRP A 245 1.47 -35.42 -7.90
CA TRP A 245 0.51 -35.43 -6.81
C TRP A 245 -0.49 -34.29 -6.99
N THR A 246 -1.72 -34.62 -7.37
CA THR A 246 -2.79 -33.68 -7.63
C THR A 246 -3.96 -33.90 -6.69
N GLU A 247 -4.56 -32.83 -6.20
CA GLU A 247 -5.73 -32.86 -5.32
C GLU A 247 -6.79 -31.88 -5.83
N ILE A 248 -8.06 -32.33 -5.84
CA ILE A 248 -9.18 -31.43 -6.17
C ILE A 248 -9.69 -30.81 -4.89
N MET A 249 -9.59 -29.49 -4.80
CA MET A 249 -10.03 -28.74 -3.64
C MET A 249 -11.53 -28.50 -3.65
N PRO A 250 -12.17 -28.40 -2.47
CA PRO A 250 -13.54 -27.94 -2.36
C PRO A 250 -13.76 -26.59 -3.07
N ARG A 251 -14.96 -26.36 -3.59
CA ARG A 251 -15.34 -25.08 -4.21
C ARG A 251 -15.44 -23.98 -3.16
N GLU A 252 -16.01 -24.31 -2.00
CA GLU A 252 -16.23 -23.37 -0.90
C GLU A 252 -14.90 -22.91 -0.30
N PRO A 253 -14.63 -21.57 -0.19
CA PRO A 253 -13.32 -21.04 0.21
C PRO A 253 -12.82 -21.55 1.57
N GLU A 254 -13.70 -21.62 2.58
CA GLU A 254 -13.32 -22.07 3.92
C GLU A 254 -12.98 -23.57 3.94
N ALA A 255 -13.79 -24.40 3.27
CA ALA A 255 -13.52 -25.83 3.15
C ALA A 255 -12.24 -26.10 2.36
N ALA A 256 -11.97 -25.31 1.31
CA ALA A 256 -10.73 -25.39 0.56
C ALA A 256 -9.51 -25.04 1.45
N ALA A 257 -9.57 -23.94 2.19
CA ALA A 257 -8.49 -23.54 3.08
C ALA A 257 -8.17 -24.60 4.15
N LEU A 258 -9.20 -25.26 4.72
CA LEU A 258 -9.02 -26.36 5.68
C LEU A 258 -8.37 -27.58 5.03
N ALA A 259 -8.77 -27.95 3.79
CA ALA A 259 -8.18 -29.05 3.06
C ALA A 259 -6.72 -28.77 2.68
N GLU A 260 -6.42 -27.57 2.19
CA GLU A 260 -5.09 -27.11 1.87
C GLU A 260 -4.16 -27.15 3.11
N ARG A 261 -4.65 -26.67 4.26
CA ARG A 261 -3.93 -26.75 5.53
C ARG A 261 -3.61 -28.20 5.90
N ALA A 262 -4.58 -29.11 5.83
CA ALA A 262 -4.38 -30.51 6.15
C ALA A 262 -3.33 -31.19 5.24
N ILE A 263 -3.19 -30.76 3.99
CA ILE A 263 -2.14 -31.21 3.08
C ILE A 263 -0.77 -30.65 3.50
N LEU A 264 -0.69 -29.34 3.80
CA LEU A 264 0.52 -28.67 4.25
C LEU A 264 1.08 -29.27 5.56
N GLU A 265 0.19 -29.71 6.46
CA GLU A 265 0.56 -30.36 7.73
C GLU A 265 1.25 -31.73 7.55
N ARG A 266 1.19 -32.34 6.36
CA ARG A 266 1.87 -33.63 6.09
C ARG A 266 3.39 -33.53 6.00
N HIS A 267 3.90 -32.37 5.58
CA HIS A 267 5.33 -32.11 5.42
C HIS A 267 5.68 -30.69 5.88
N PRO A 268 5.58 -30.40 7.19
CA PRO A 268 5.89 -29.08 7.71
C PRO A 268 7.40 -28.84 7.69
N ALA A 269 7.81 -27.59 7.58
CA ALA A 269 9.20 -27.18 7.78
C ALA A 269 9.68 -27.43 9.22
N HIS A 270 11.00 -27.47 9.41
CA HIS A 270 11.58 -27.63 10.73
C HIS A 270 11.62 -26.31 11.50
N GLY A 271 10.91 -26.26 12.62
CA GLY A 271 10.94 -25.13 13.55
C GLY A 271 10.15 -23.89 13.10
N ALA A 272 9.98 -22.98 14.04
CA ALA A 272 9.35 -21.69 13.82
C ALA A 272 10.38 -20.66 13.30
N PRO A 273 10.00 -19.73 12.42
CA PRO A 273 10.91 -18.67 12.00
C PRO A 273 11.22 -17.72 13.16
N PRO A 274 12.44 -17.12 13.21
CA PRO A 274 12.79 -16.15 14.24
C PRO A 274 11.84 -14.93 14.23
N PRO A 275 11.86 -14.08 15.27
CA PRO A 275 11.16 -12.81 15.26
C PRO A 275 11.52 -11.98 14.04
N ALA A 276 10.59 -11.14 13.58
CA ALA A 276 10.85 -10.23 12.46
C ALA A 276 12.04 -9.32 12.79
N PRO A 277 13.08 -9.26 11.93
CA PRO A 277 14.21 -8.34 12.13
C PRO A 277 13.74 -6.89 11.93
N ALA A 278 14.45 -5.93 12.51
CA ALA A 278 14.27 -4.53 12.17
C ALA A 278 14.65 -4.29 10.70
N CYS A 279 13.88 -3.46 10.00
CA CYS A 279 14.19 -3.11 8.62
C CYS A 279 15.45 -2.22 8.57
N ALA A 280 16.52 -2.71 7.96
CA ALA A 280 17.75 -1.94 7.81
C ALA A 280 17.55 -0.79 6.81
N PRO A 281 18.07 0.43 7.10
CA PRO A 281 17.95 1.56 6.21
C PRO A 281 18.74 1.34 4.91
N LEU A 282 18.22 1.91 3.81
CA LEU A 282 18.89 1.93 2.51
C LEU A 282 19.38 3.36 2.21
N PRO A 283 20.65 3.54 1.82
CA PRO A 283 21.21 4.86 1.53
C PRO A 283 20.39 5.62 0.46
N GLY A 284 20.13 6.90 0.70
CA GLY A 284 19.41 7.79 -0.24
C GLY A 284 17.91 7.48 -0.39
N ARG A 285 17.35 6.65 0.50
CA ARG A 285 15.93 6.28 0.49
C ARG A 285 15.31 6.49 1.88
N THR A 286 14.02 6.77 1.92
CA THR A 286 13.27 6.75 3.18
C THR A 286 13.25 5.33 3.76
N THR A 287 13.56 5.19 5.04
CA THR A 287 13.27 3.97 5.80
C THR A 287 11.77 3.89 6.03
N THR A 288 11.20 2.70 5.88
CA THR A 288 9.76 2.47 6.07
C THR A 288 9.60 1.26 6.99
N ASP A 289 8.87 1.41 8.07
CA ASP A 289 8.58 0.32 9.01
C ASP A 289 7.26 0.58 9.75
N TYR A 290 6.82 -0.39 10.54
CA TYR A 290 5.61 -0.29 11.34
C TYR A 290 5.92 -0.23 12.83
N LEU A 291 5.26 0.68 13.53
CA LEU A 291 5.26 0.74 14.99
C LEU A 291 3.92 0.28 15.54
N ASP A 292 3.97 -0.55 16.56
CA ASP A 292 2.78 -0.93 17.33
C ASP A 292 2.41 0.21 18.29
N ILE A 293 1.26 0.80 18.08
CA ILE A 293 0.70 1.85 18.92
C ILE A 293 -0.70 1.44 19.39
N ASP A 294 -0.83 1.10 20.66
CA ASP A 294 -2.09 0.63 21.28
C ASP A 294 -2.72 -0.57 20.55
N GLY A 295 -1.89 -1.51 20.08
CA GLY A 295 -2.36 -2.72 19.42
C GLY A 295 -2.69 -2.56 17.92
N ALA A 296 -2.53 -1.38 17.34
CA ALA A 296 -2.62 -1.11 15.91
C ALA A 296 -1.25 -0.76 15.33
N GLN A 297 -0.95 -1.20 14.11
CA GLN A 297 0.30 -0.86 13.45
C GLN A 297 0.16 0.46 12.69
N VAL A 298 1.07 1.38 13.01
CA VAL A 298 1.20 2.69 12.37
C VAL A 298 2.43 2.64 11.46
N LEU A 299 2.25 2.96 10.19
CA LEU A 299 3.37 3.10 9.25
C LEU A 299 4.16 4.36 9.61
N VAL A 300 5.48 4.20 9.73
CA VAL A 300 6.44 5.29 9.94
C VAL A 300 7.43 5.29 8.79
N ARG A 301 7.68 6.47 8.25
CA ARG A 301 8.68 6.70 7.21
C ARG A 301 9.65 7.76 7.70
N ALA A 302 10.95 7.52 7.55
CA ALA A 302 11.97 8.41 8.08
C ALA A 302 13.14 8.57 7.09
N SER A 303 13.85 9.67 7.17
CA SER A 303 15.21 9.76 6.63
C SER A 303 16.07 8.70 7.33
N ALA A 304 17.13 8.24 6.67
CA ALA A 304 17.92 7.09 7.13
C ALA A 304 18.50 7.24 8.56
N GLU A 305 18.63 8.45 9.07
CA GLU A 305 19.21 8.75 10.37
C GLU A 305 18.33 9.72 11.16
N LEU A 306 17.88 9.26 12.33
CA LEU A 306 17.30 10.11 13.40
C LEU A 306 18.34 10.22 14.53
N ASP A 307 19.54 10.63 14.22
CA ASP A 307 20.80 10.58 14.99
C ASP A 307 20.83 11.33 16.35
N GLY A 308 19.66 11.52 16.96
CA GLY A 308 19.50 12.25 18.22
C GLY A 308 19.34 13.77 18.05
N SER A 309 19.41 14.27 16.83
CA SER A 309 19.04 15.66 16.50
C SER A 309 17.52 15.85 16.55
N VAL A 310 17.08 17.13 16.55
CA VAL A 310 15.65 17.46 16.55
C VAL A 310 15.05 17.22 15.17
N PRO A 311 14.23 16.19 14.95
CA PRO A 311 13.69 15.88 13.64
C PRO A 311 12.55 16.82 13.24
N LEU A 312 12.32 16.93 11.91
CA LEU A 312 11.09 17.46 11.35
C LEU A 312 10.05 16.32 11.28
N PHE A 313 8.94 16.46 11.99
CA PHE A 313 7.83 15.51 11.93
C PHE A 313 6.78 16.00 10.94
N ILE A 314 6.67 15.32 9.83
CA ILE A 314 5.75 15.63 8.75
C ILE A 314 4.42 14.93 9.02
N LEU A 315 3.36 15.71 9.14
CA LEU A 315 1.99 15.29 9.34
C LEU A 315 1.25 15.47 8.00
N PRO A 316 0.99 14.36 7.28
CA PRO A 316 0.43 14.39 5.95
C PRO A 316 -0.95 15.04 5.88
N HIS A 317 -1.32 15.47 4.67
CA HIS A 317 -2.71 15.79 4.37
C HIS A 317 -3.65 14.62 4.68
N VAL A 318 -4.83 14.90 5.21
CA VAL A 318 -5.89 13.91 5.46
C VAL A 318 -7.13 14.23 4.64
N PRO A 319 -7.70 13.23 3.91
CA PRO A 319 -7.21 11.88 3.70
C PRO A 319 -5.96 11.83 2.81
N GLY A 320 -5.02 10.95 3.10
CA GLY A 320 -3.78 10.81 2.34
C GLY A 320 -2.79 9.90 3.04
N SER A 321 -1.54 9.90 2.60
CA SER A 321 -0.48 9.11 3.20
C SER A 321 0.88 9.81 3.18
N SER A 322 1.82 9.29 3.97
CA SER A 322 3.21 9.75 4.03
C SER A 322 4.00 9.48 2.74
N PHE A 323 3.51 8.61 1.86
CA PHE A 323 4.14 8.33 0.56
C PHE A 323 4.18 9.54 -0.38
N LEU A 324 3.31 10.53 -0.16
CA LEU A 324 3.32 11.79 -0.90
C LEU A 324 4.46 12.75 -0.50
N TYR A 325 5.24 12.41 0.54
CA TYR A 325 6.23 13.33 1.16
C TYR A 325 7.66 12.80 1.10
N ASP A 326 7.97 11.81 0.28
CA ASP A 326 9.31 11.20 0.20
C ASP A 326 10.43 12.22 -0.03
N ALA A 327 10.26 13.09 -1.01
CA ALA A 327 11.23 14.11 -1.32
C ALA A 327 11.44 15.06 -0.13
N LEU A 328 10.35 15.51 0.54
CA LEU A 328 10.44 16.39 1.69
C LEU A 328 11.12 15.70 2.89
N ILE A 329 10.85 14.40 3.13
CA ILE A 329 11.51 13.61 4.18
C ILE A 329 13.02 13.57 3.94
N LEU A 330 13.46 13.28 2.72
CA LEU A 330 14.87 13.16 2.37
C LEU A 330 15.60 14.51 2.39
N GLU A 331 14.98 15.56 1.88
CA GLU A 331 15.59 16.89 1.82
C GLU A 331 15.58 17.63 3.16
N SER A 332 14.70 17.24 4.09
CA SER A 332 14.60 17.83 5.43
C SER A 332 15.24 16.98 6.53
N ALA A 333 16.12 16.04 6.18
CA ALA A 333 16.75 15.15 7.15
C ALA A 333 17.46 15.92 8.30
N PRO A 334 17.31 15.46 9.57
CA PRO A 334 16.52 14.32 10.01
C PRO A 334 15.02 14.63 10.01
N ALA A 335 14.25 13.76 9.37
CA ALA A 335 12.80 13.92 9.25
C ALA A 335 12.08 12.58 9.35
N LEU A 336 10.83 12.62 9.78
CA LEU A 336 9.93 11.46 9.81
C LEU A 336 8.50 11.87 9.42
N ALA A 337 7.72 10.90 8.97
CA ALA A 337 6.31 11.03 8.68
C ALA A 337 5.57 9.75 9.11
N ILE A 338 4.27 9.85 9.32
CA ILE A 338 3.41 8.69 9.61
C ILE A 338 2.19 8.67 8.70
N ASP A 339 1.64 7.49 8.47
CA ASP A 339 0.25 7.39 8.05
C ASP A 339 -0.63 7.40 9.30
N PHE A 340 -1.65 8.25 9.33
CA PHE A 340 -2.57 8.28 10.47
C PHE A 340 -3.43 7.00 10.52
N PRO A 341 -3.95 6.61 11.71
CA PRO A 341 -4.88 5.48 11.79
C PRO A 341 -6.05 5.61 10.81
N GLY A 342 -6.29 4.55 10.04
CA GLY A 342 -7.31 4.55 8.99
C GLY A 342 -6.92 5.27 7.70
N HIS A 343 -5.63 5.59 7.51
CA HIS A 343 -5.09 6.18 6.29
C HIS A 343 -3.87 5.41 5.79
N GLY A 344 -3.60 5.51 4.48
CA GLY A 344 -2.46 4.85 3.86
C GLY A 344 -2.35 3.39 4.26
N GLU A 345 -1.20 3.00 4.80
CA GLU A 345 -0.90 1.62 5.22
C GLU A 345 -1.02 1.40 6.75
N SER A 346 -1.46 2.41 7.51
CA SER A 346 -1.71 2.26 8.94
C SER A 346 -3.03 1.54 9.21
N ASP A 347 -3.05 0.72 10.28
CA ASP A 347 -4.28 0.06 10.71
C ASP A 347 -5.30 1.09 11.21
N PRO A 348 -6.59 0.89 10.96
CA PRO A 348 -7.61 1.66 11.63
C PRO A 348 -7.66 1.30 13.12
N ARG A 349 -8.02 2.25 13.97
CA ARG A 349 -8.34 1.96 15.37
C ARG A 349 -9.73 1.30 15.48
N PRO A 350 -10.04 0.61 16.58
CA PRO A 350 -11.38 0.11 16.82
C PRO A 350 -12.43 1.23 16.65
N GLY A 351 -13.48 0.93 15.85
CA GLY A 351 -14.49 1.92 15.48
C GLY A 351 -14.04 2.98 14.47
N ASN A 352 -12.79 2.93 14.01
CA ASN A 352 -12.18 3.83 13.02
C ASN A 352 -12.50 5.33 13.24
N PRO A 353 -12.26 5.89 14.46
CA PRO A 353 -12.59 7.27 14.75
C PRO A 353 -11.74 8.22 13.90
N GLN A 354 -12.40 9.02 13.06
CA GLN A 354 -11.76 10.02 12.21
C GLN A 354 -11.89 11.39 12.86
N ASN A 355 -10.89 11.76 13.67
CA ASN A 355 -10.80 13.08 14.31
C ASN A 355 -9.34 13.49 14.58
N VAL A 356 -9.13 14.79 14.62
CA VAL A 356 -7.80 15.39 14.78
C VAL A 356 -7.13 14.98 16.09
N GLU A 357 -7.90 14.86 17.17
CA GLU A 357 -7.39 14.51 18.50
C GLU A 357 -6.84 13.08 18.54
N THR A 358 -7.49 12.14 17.87
CA THR A 358 -7.02 10.74 17.77
C THR A 358 -5.73 10.66 16.97
N TRP A 359 -5.64 11.37 15.85
CA TRP A 359 -4.45 11.39 15.01
C TRP A 359 -3.26 12.04 15.73
N ALA A 360 -3.48 13.19 16.38
CA ALA A 360 -2.45 13.85 17.18
C ALA A 360 -2.01 13.00 18.38
N GLY A 361 -2.94 12.30 19.04
CA GLY A 361 -2.64 11.38 20.13
C GLY A 361 -1.77 10.20 19.66
N THR A 362 -2.04 9.67 18.46
CA THR A 362 -1.21 8.62 17.85
C THR A 362 0.18 9.15 17.50
N ALA A 363 0.26 10.34 16.90
CA ALA A 363 1.53 10.99 16.57
C ALA A 363 2.40 11.24 17.82
N ALA A 364 1.81 11.67 18.93
CA ALA A 364 2.51 11.84 20.20
C ALA A 364 3.12 10.50 20.69
N LYS A 365 2.35 9.42 20.65
CA LYS A 365 2.82 8.08 21.06
C LYS A 365 3.92 7.53 20.14
N VAL A 366 3.89 7.86 18.85
CA VAL A 366 4.99 7.51 17.93
C VAL A 366 6.27 8.21 18.37
N LEU A 367 6.24 9.52 18.66
CA LEU A 367 7.41 10.26 19.16
C LEU A 367 7.94 9.68 20.47
N ASP A 368 7.05 9.31 21.40
CA ASP A 368 7.43 8.69 22.67
C ASP A 368 8.11 7.33 22.45
N LYS A 369 7.55 6.49 21.54
CA LYS A 369 8.12 5.17 21.21
C LYS A 369 9.48 5.25 20.51
N LEU A 370 9.70 6.32 19.75
CA LEU A 370 10.99 6.63 19.10
C LEU A 370 11.96 7.38 20.02
N ASN A 371 11.60 7.68 21.27
CA ASN A 371 12.37 8.45 22.23
C ASN A 371 12.77 9.84 21.72
N VAL A 372 11.91 10.50 20.93
CA VAL A 372 12.12 11.86 20.41
C VAL A 372 11.76 12.86 21.49
N ALA A 373 12.78 13.46 22.12
CA ALA A 373 12.59 14.40 23.23
C ALA A 373 12.03 15.76 22.77
N SER A 374 12.48 16.27 21.64
CA SER A 374 12.05 17.53 21.04
C SER A 374 11.85 17.37 19.53
N VAL A 375 10.93 18.15 18.96
CA VAL A 375 10.51 17.97 17.56
C VAL A 375 10.15 19.32 16.93
N ARG A 376 10.35 19.45 15.63
CA ARG A 376 9.69 20.46 14.78
C ARG A 376 8.56 19.80 14.03
N LEU A 377 7.43 20.47 13.90
CA LEU A 377 6.24 19.95 13.24
C LEU A 377 6.06 20.63 11.89
N TYR A 378 5.71 19.84 10.89
CA TYR A 378 5.21 20.30 9.60
C TYR A 378 3.85 19.68 9.35
N GLY A 379 2.82 20.48 9.12
CA GLY A 379 1.48 20.01 8.78
C GLY A 379 1.01 20.60 7.46
N HIS A 380 0.61 19.73 6.53
CA HIS A 380 0.11 20.14 5.22
C HIS A 380 -1.41 20.03 5.14
N ASN A 381 -2.07 21.10 4.75
CA ASN A 381 -3.54 21.19 4.58
C ASN A 381 -4.28 20.63 5.81
N GLY A 382 -5.05 19.51 5.68
CA GLY A 382 -5.70 18.85 6.82
C GLY A 382 -4.74 18.36 7.90
N GLY A 383 -3.49 18.01 7.55
CA GLY A 383 -2.43 17.69 8.50
C GLY A 383 -1.99 18.88 9.36
N ALA A 384 -2.26 20.12 8.91
CA ALA A 384 -2.01 21.32 9.70
C ALA A 384 -2.87 21.35 10.98
N ALA A 385 -4.13 20.89 10.91
CA ALA A 385 -4.99 20.74 12.09
C ALA A 385 -4.38 19.75 13.10
N VAL A 386 -3.84 18.64 12.61
CA VAL A 386 -3.15 17.65 13.46
C VAL A 386 -1.88 18.22 14.07
N ALA A 387 -1.11 19.02 13.30
CA ALA A 387 0.10 19.66 13.79
C ALA A 387 -0.19 20.65 14.93
N VAL A 388 -1.24 21.46 14.80
CA VAL A 388 -1.69 22.40 15.84
C VAL A 388 -2.12 21.65 17.10
N GLU A 389 -2.93 20.61 16.97
CA GLU A 389 -3.36 19.81 18.12
C GLU A 389 -2.18 19.07 18.78
N LEU A 390 -1.27 18.55 17.98
CA LEU A 390 -0.05 17.92 18.50
C LEU A 390 0.84 18.91 19.24
N ALA A 391 1.02 20.12 18.70
CA ALA A 391 1.76 21.19 19.36
C ALA A 391 1.14 21.59 20.71
N ARG A 392 -0.20 21.68 20.78
CA ARG A 392 -0.92 21.93 22.03
C ARG A 392 -0.66 20.84 23.08
N ARG A 393 -0.60 19.58 22.66
CA ARG A 393 -0.35 18.43 23.57
C ARG A 393 1.09 18.34 24.06
N LEU A 394 2.04 18.54 23.16
CA LEU A 394 3.46 18.38 23.45
C LEU A 394 4.08 19.60 24.13
N GLY A 395 3.48 20.78 24.00
CA GLY A 395 3.94 22.01 24.63
C GLY A 395 5.40 22.33 24.30
N ARG A 396 6.25 22.46 25.30
CA ARG A 396 7.67 22.82 25.15
C ARG A 396 8.53 21.82 24.37
N ARG A 397 8.03 20.61 24.09
CA ARG A 397 8.73 19.67 23.22
C ARG A 397 8.73 20.13 21.75
N VAL A 398 7.79 21.01 21.37
CA VAL A 398 7.69 21.55 20.01
C VAL A 398 8.54 22.80 19.90
N LEU A 399 9.63 22.72 19.15
CA LEU A 399 10.57 23.82 18.95
C LEU A 399 10.20 24.73 17.78
N GLY A 400 9.22 24.32 16.98
CA GLY A 400 8.71 25.12 15.87
C GLY A 400 7.59 24.37 15.12
N LEU A 401 6.70 25.14 14.52
CA LEU A 401 5.51 24.65 13.82
C LEU A 401 5.44 25.30 12.43
N VAL A 402 5.47 24.47 11.39
CA VAL A 402 5.27 24.89 10.01
C VAL A 402 3.90 24.43 9.56
N LEU A 403 3.06 25.34 9.12
CA LEU A 403 1.73 25.09 8.58
C LEU A 403 1.73 25.43 7.09
N ASP A 404 1.61 24.42 6.25
CA ASP A 404 1.60 24.54 4.80
C ASP A 404 0.17 24.45 4.29
N ALA A 405 -0.33 25.53 3.68
CA ALA A 405 -1.69 25.66 3.20
C ALA A 405 -2.75 25.25 4.24
N PRO A 406 -2.72 25.77 5.49
CA PRO A 406 -3.65 25.37 6.52
C PRO A 406 -5.09 25.78 6.16
N CYS A 407 -6.03 24.85 6.29
CA CYS A 407 -7.44 25.04 5.99
C CYS A 407 -8.25 25.28 7.28
N PHE A 408 -8.09 26.44 7.92
CA PHE A 408 -8.83 26.80 9.14
C PHE A 408 -10.02 27.69 8.81
N LEU A 409 -11.22 27.13 8.84
CA LEU A 409 -12.46 27.82 8.53
C LEU A 409 -12.94 28.71 9.68
N GLY A 410 -13.67 29.77 9.35
CA GLY A 410 -14.40 30.57 10.32
C GLY A 410 -15.58 29.80 10.94
N ASP A 411 -16.13 30.31 12.06
CA ASP A 411 -17.17 29.63 12.85
C ASP A 411 -18.39 29.20 12.05
N GLU A 412 -18.90 30.05 11.18
CA GLU A 412 -20.10 29.75 10.37
C GLU A 412 -19.78 28.75 9.24
N GLU A 413 -18.61 28.85 8.63
CA GLU A 413 -18.18 27.91 7.60
C GLU A 413 -17.94 26.52 8.17
N ARG A 414 -17.34 26.41 9.37
CA ARG A 414 -17.13 25.12 10.06
C ARG A 414 -18.42 24.35 10.31
N LYS A 415 -19.55 25.03 10.48
CA LYS A 415 -20.85 24.40 10.70
C LYS A 415 -21.47 23.82 9.42
N THR A 416 -21.18 24.42 8.27
CA THR A 416 -21.94 24.16 7.04
C THR A 416 -21.09 23.52 5.93
N LEU A 417 -19.84 23.93 5.77
CA LEU A 417 -18.98 23.53 4.66
C LEU A 417 -18.52 22.06 4.74
N PRO A 418 -18.09 21.50 5.90
CA PRO A 418 -17.51 20.16 5.94
C PRO A 418 -18.41 19.06 5.38
N SER A 419 -19.72 19.13 5.66
CA SER A 419 -20.68 18.14 5.16
C SER A 419 -20.89 18.20 3.64
N ARG A 420 -20.79 19.40 3.05
CA ARG A 420 -20.93 19.63 1.61
C ARG A 420 -19.63 19.39 0.85
N TYR A 421 -18.49 19.62 1.50
CA TYR A 421 -17.18 19.55 0.86
C TYR A 421 -16.75 18.12 0.55
N ALA A 422 -16.97 17.19 1.47
CA ALA A 422 -16.45 15.83 1.38
C ALA A 422 -17.46 14.85 0.75
N PRO A 423 -17.29 14.46 -0.54
CA PRO A 423 -18.16 13.49 -1.19
C PRO A 423 -17.93 12.08 -0.63
N GLU A 424 -18.99 11.27 -0.64
CA GLU A 424 -18.86 9.84 -0.36
C GLU A 424 -18.22 9.12 -1.57
N VAL A 425 -17.16 8.36 -1.31
CA VAL A 425 -16.36 7.65 -2.32
C VAL A 425 -16.22 6.16 -2.00
N LEU A 426 -17.18 5.59 -1.28
CA LEU A 426 -17.20 4.15 -1.03
C LEU A 426 -17.30 3.37 -2.34
N PRO A 427 -16.67 2.18 -2.42
CA PRO A 427 -16.70 1.35 -3.61
C PRO A 427 -18.13 1.07 -4.09
N VAL A 428 -18.37 1.23 -5.39
CA VAL A 428 -19.63 0.92 -6.06
C VAL A 428 -19.35 0.09 -7.30
N TRP A 429 -20.35 -0.71 -7.71
CA TRP A 429 -20.19 -1.71 -8.74
C TRP A 429 -19.71 -1.19 -10.10
N GLU A 430 -20.21 -0.03 -10.50
CA GLU A 430 -19.84 0.62 -11.75
C GLU A 430 -18.52 1.42 -11.67
N GLY A 431 -17.85 1.46 -10.52
CA GLY A 431 -16.54 2.09 -10.35
C GLY A 431 -16.53 3.63 -10.30
N SER A 432 -17.71 4.28 -10.29
CA SER A 432 -17.80 5.75 -10.31
C SER A 432 -17.19 6.44 -9.09
N HIS A 433 -16.98 5.74 -7.98
CA HIS A 433 -16.28 6.25 -6.79
C HIS A 433 -14.86 6.73 -7.11
N TRP A 434 -14.15 6.08 -8.04
CA TRP A 434 -12.85 6.51 -8.52
C TRP A 434 -12.90 7.87 -9.22
N LEU A 435 -13.88 8.07 -10.12
CA LEU A 435 -14.08 9.34 -10.80
C LEU A 435 -14.51 10.45 -9.84
N ARG A 436 -15.32 10.12 -8.82
CA ARG A 436 -15.69 11.11 -7.78
C ARG A 436 -14.46 11.59 -7.01
N ALA A 437 -13.58 10.68 -6.60
CA ALA A 437 -12.33 11.05 -5.94
C ALA A 437 -11.43 11.88 -6.87
N TRP A 438 -11.29 11.47 -8.12
CA TRP A 438 -10.51 12.19 -9.13
C TRP A 438 -10.99 13.63 -9.32
N HIS A 439 -12.27 13.80 -9.60
CA HIS A 439 -12.83 15.15 -9.83
C HIS A 439 -12.81 16.00 -8.56
N HIS A 440 -13.05 15.43 -7.39
CA HIS A 440 -12.92 16.18 -6.14
C HIS A 440 -11.50 16.75 -5.98
N LEU A 441 -10.46 15.91 -6.10
CA LEU A 441 -9.07 16.37 -5.95
C LEU A 441 -8.66 17.34 -7.06
N ARG A 442 -9.05 17.07 -8.30
CA ARG A 442 -8.77 17.94 -9.45
C ARG A 442 -9.47 19.30 -9.33
N ASP A 443 -10.76 19.30 -9.02
CA ASP A 443 -11.57 20.52 -8.92
C ASP A 443 -11.18 21.35 -7.69
N SER A 444 -10.66 20.73 -6.63
CA SER A 444 -10.07 21.43 -5.48
C SER A 444 -8.84 22.26 -5.82
N GLU A 445 -8.11 21.92 -6.90
CA GLU A 445 -7.03 22.73 -7.44
C GLU A 445 -7.53 23.94 -8.23
N LEU A 446 -8.76 23.92 -8.71
CA LEU A 446 -9.33 24.94 -9.60
C LEU A 446 -10.23 25.94 -8.88
N TRP A 447 -11.00 25.47 -7.89
CA TRP A 447 -11.99 26.29 -7.18
C TRP A 447 -11.97 26.07 -5.66
N TRP A 448 -12.38 27.10 -4.94
CA TRP A 448 -12.66 26.99 -3.53
C TRP A 448 -14.03 27.57 -3.14
N PRO A 449 -14.91 26.79 -2.50
CA PRO A 449 -14.83 25.32 -2.41
C PRO A 449 -15.01 24.68 -3.80
N TRP A 450 -14.51 23.48 -4.01
CA TRP A 450 -14.40 22.82 -5.32
C TRP A 450 -15.71 22.72 -6.12
N PHE A 451 -16.85 22.73 -5.44
CA PHE A 451 -18.17 22.64 -6.05
C PHE A 451 -18.74 24.02 -6.46
N GLU A 452 -18.11 25.14 -6.08
CA GLU A 452 -18.48 26.49 -6.49
C GLU A 452 -17.75 26.87 -7.80
N ARG A 453 -18.18 26.31 -8.93
CA ARG A 453 -17.53 26.44 -10.24
C ARG A 453 -17.79 27.79 -10.88
N THR A 454 -17.47 28.88 -10.16
CA THR A 454 -17.67 30.25 -10.60
C THR A 454 -16.33 30.97 -10.77
N HIS A 455 -16.30 32.03 -11.55
CA HIS A 455 -15.10 32.86 -11.67
C HIS A 455 -14.63 33.43 -10.31
N ARG A 456 -15.53 33.71 -9.41
CA ARG A 456 -15.21 34.26 -8.07
C ARG A 456 -14.54 33.20 -7.17
N ALA A 457 -14.90 31.95 -7.34
CA ALA A 457 -14.34 30.83 -6.59
C ALA A 457 -13.05 30.27 -7.24
N ALA A 458 -12.71 30.74 -8.44
CA ALA A 458 -11.52 30.27 -9.15
C ALA A 458 -10.25 30.61 -8.35
N ARG A 459 -9.41 29.61 -8.13
CA ARG A 459 -8.10 29.77 -7.50
C ARG A 459 -7.13 30.46 -8.47
N LYS A 460 -6.21 31.26 -7.96
CA LYS A 460 -5.36 32.14 -8.76
C LYS A 460 -3.91 31.68 -8.85
N PHE A 461 -3.65 30.43 -8.56
CA PHE A 461 -2.32 29.83 -8.71
C PHE A 461 -2.32 28.75 -9.81
N ALA A 462 -1.13 28.30 -10.21
CA ALA A 462 -0.97 27.22 -11.17
C ALA A 462 -1.52 25.91 -10.58
N PRO A 463 -2.56 25.29 -11.17
CA PRO A 463 -3.19 24.11 -10.59
C PRO A 463 -2.32 22.87 -10.80
N ARG A 464 -2.22 22.02 -9.78
CA ARG A 464 -1.54 20.71 -9.84
C ARG A 464 -2.51 19.65 -10.36
N ILE A 465 -2.74 19.64 -11.66
CA ILE A 465 -3.69 18.76 -12.35
C ILE A 465 -3.04 17.83 -13.39
N ALA A 466 -1.71 17.69 -13.36
CA ALA A 466 -1.03 16.68 -14.14
C ALA A 466 -1.57 15.28 -13.82
N ALA A 467 -1.83 14.47 -14.85
CA ALA A 467 -2.50 13.18 -14.68
C ALA A 467 -1.73 12.23 -13.77
N ASP A 468 -0.40 12.20 -13.85
CA ASP A 468 0.44 11.35 -13.00
C ASP A 468 0.36 11.78 -11.52
N ASP A 469 0.46 13.08 -11.22
CA ASP A 469 0.36 13.62 -9.86
C ASP A 469 -1.03 13.37 -9.26
N LEU A 470 -2.09 13.61 -10.04
CA LEU A 470 -3.46 13.31 -9.60
C LEU A 470 -3.67 11.81 -9.37
N THR A 471 -3.15 10.95 -10.24
CA THR A 471 -3.23 9.48 -10.07
C THR A 471 -2.58 9.05 -8.76
N LEU A 472 -1.39 9.56 -8.48
CA LEU A 472 -0.68 9.30 -7.22
C LEU A 472 -1.50 9.76 -6.00
N ARG A 473 -2.02 10.99 -6.03
CA ARG A 473 -2.83 11.55 -4.93
C ARG A 473 -4.14 10.78 -4.74
N VAL A 474 -4.85 10.45 -5.82
CA VAL A 474 -6.07 9.63 -5.77
C VAL A 474 -5.76 8.25 -5.18
N ARG A 475 -4.70 7.58 -5.65
CA ARG A 475 -4.28 6.28 -5.10
C ARG A 475 -4.07 6.36 -3.58
N GLU A 476 -3.30 7.33 -3.12
CA GLU A 476 -2.96 7.45 -1.69
C GLU A 476 -4.16 7.83 -0.81
N THR A 477 -5.09 8.60 -1.33
CA THR A 477 -6.32 8.94 -0.60
C THR A 477 -7.36 7.83 -0.60
N MET A 478 -7.35 6.97 -1.63
CA MET A 478 -8.32 5.88 -1.81
C MET A 478 -7.86 4.54 -1.24
N LYS A 479 -6.69 4.45 -0.61
CA LYS A 479 -6.25 3.21 0.07
C LYS A 479 -7.23 2.74 1.14
N GLN A 480 -7.89 3.67 1.83
CA GLN A 480 -8.91 3.40 2.85
C GLN A 480 -10.14 4.28 2.62
N PRO A 481 -11.01 3.95 1.66
CA PRO A 481 -12.10 4.82 1.20
C PRO A 481 -13.13 5.13 2.29
N ALA A 482 -13.30 4.26 3.28
CA ALA A 482 -14.19 4.50 4.43
C ALA A 482 -13.77 5.72 5.28
N SER A 483 -12.48 6.07 5.25
CA SER A 483 -11.97 7.24 5.97
C SER A 483 -12.05 8.53 5.17
N TYR A 484 -12.29 8.48 3.86
CA TYR A 484 -12.18 9.62 2.95
C TYR A 484 -13.04 10.83 3.39
N ALA A 485 -14.36 10.68 3.37
CA ALA A 485 -15.26 11.77 3.71
C ALA A 485 -15.19 12.16 5.20
N PRO A 486 -15.16 11.22 6.16
CA PRO A 486 -14.97 11.56 7.57
C PRO A 486 -13.70 12.33 7.87
N ALA A 487 -12.57 12.01 7.22
CA ALA A 487 -11.30 12.69 7.45
C ALA A 487 -11.33 14.15 6.97
N TRP A 488 -11.84 14.40 5.77
CA TRP A 488 -12.05 15.76 5.29
C TRP A 488 -12.92 16.59 6.24
N ARG A 489 -14.06 16.01 6.68
CA ARG A 489 -14.98 16.67 7.61
C ARG A 489 -14.30 17.00 8.93
N ALA A 490 -13.56 16.09 9.49
CA ALA A 490 -12.83 16.27 10.74
C ALA A 490 -11.80 17.41 10.66
N ALA A 491 -10.98 17.41 9.60
CA ALA A 491 -9.96 18.44 9.41
C ALA A 491 -10.56 19.84 9.21
N LEU A 492 -11.64 19.95 8.39
CA LEU A 492 -12.33 21.22 8.12
C LEU A 492 -13.13 21.74 9.31
N SER A 493 -13.56 20.87 10.21
CA SER A 493 -14.33 21.26 11.40
C SER A 493 -13.43 21.68 12.58
N TYR A 494 -12.10 21.50 12.47
CA TYR A 494 -11.19 21.76 13.58
C TYR A 494 -10.95 23.26 13.77
N ALA A 495 -11.04 23.72 15.03
CA ALA A 495 -10.91 25.13 15.41
C ALA A 495 -9.41 25.54 15.57
N GLY A 496 -8.60 25.34 14.52
CA GLY A 496 -7.14 25.49 14.61
C GLY A 496 -6.67 26.91 14.89
N ARG A 497 -7.38 27.94 14.39
CA ARG A 497 -6.99 29.35 14.62
C ARG A 497 -7.08 29.74 16.08
N GLU A 498 -8.12 29.32 16.78
CA GLU A 498 -8.33 29.63 18.20
C GLU A 498 -7.23 29.01 19.05
N ILE A 499 -6.77 27.81 18.67
CA ILE A 499 -5.72 27.09 19.40
C ILE A 499 -4.34 27.69 19.12
N LEU A 500 -4.08 28.12 17.89
CA LEU A 500 -2.81 28.74 17.49
C LEU A 500 -2.45 29.94 18.36
N VAL A 501 -3.43 30.77 18.74
CA VAL A 501 -3.20 31.96 19.57
C VAL A 501 -2.58 31.63 20.93
N GLY A 502 -2.84 30.43 21.45
CA GLY A 502 -2.32 29.97 22.76
C GLY A 502 -1.00 29.20 22.69
N LEU A 503 -0.46 28.92 21.51
CA LEU A 503 0.79 28.17 21.37
C LEU A 503 2.02 29.05 21.66
N GLN A 504 3.01 28.44 22.35
CA GLN A 504 4.27 29.12 22.67
C GLN A 504 5.35 28.88 21.58
N ALA A 505 5.19 27.85 20.76
CA ALA A 505 6.15 27.53 19.70
C ALA A 505 6.11 28.58 18.60
N PRO A 506 7.26 28.94 18.00
CA PRO A 506 7.30 29.77 16.79
C PRO A 506 6.53 29.10 15.66
N VAL A 507 5.74 29.88 14.92
CA VAL A 507 4.91 29.40 13.82
C VAL A 507 5.36 30.03 12.51
N LEU A 508 5.59 29.20 11.48
CA LEU A 508 5.71 29.61 10.09
C LEU A 508 4.46 29.13 9.35
N GLU A 509 3.69 30.05 8.81
CA GLU A 509 2.63 29.72 7.87
C GLU A 509 3.14 29.90 6.45
N ILE A 510 3.03 28.84 5.63
CA ILE A 510 3.32 28.87 4.21
C ILE A 510 1.98 28.92 3.51
N ALA A 511 1.73 29.98 2.73
CA ALA A 511 0.61 30.02 1.81
C ALA A 511 1.10 29.60 0.42
N ALA A 512 0.34 28.77 -0.27
CA ALA A 512 0.51 28.67 -1.71
C ALA A 512 0.13 30.03 -2.31
N ASP A 513 0.88 30.46 -3.32
CA ASP A 513 0.73 31.78 -3.92
C ASP A 513 -0.75 32.04 -4.27
N GLN A 514 -1.38 33.02 -3.62
CA GLN A 514 -2.78 33.44 -3.80
C GLN A 514 -3.87 32.38 -3.49
N ASP A 515 -3.61 31.45 -2.58
CA ASP A 515 -4.69 30.56 -2.09
C ASP A 515 -5.84 31.37 -1.47
N VAL A 516 -7.06 30.83 -1.56
CA VAL A 516 -8.25 31.40 -0.92
C VAL A 516 -8.04 31.62 0.58
N PHE A 517 -7.17 30.83 1.19
CA PHE A 517 -6.74 30.98 2.57
C PHE A 517 -5.58 31.97 2.77
N SER A 518 -5.03 32.55 1.69
CA SER A 518 -3.92 33.53 1.82
C SER A 518 -4.33 34.78 2.61
N HIS A 519 -5.61 35.14 2.62
CA HIS A 519 -6.15 36.19 3.50
C HIS A 519 -6.21 35.77 4.98
N LEU A 520 -6.08 34.45 5.26
CA LEU A 520 -6.04 33.87 6.61
C LEU A 520 -4.61 33.48 7.03
N SER A 521 -3.64 33.45 6.10
CA SER A 521 -2.25 33.10 6.39
C SER A 521 -1.32 34.31 6.29
N VAL A 522 -0.36 34.42 7.19
CA VAL A 522 0.53 35.58 7.35
C VAL A 522 1.96 35.26 6.86
N GLY A 523 2.14 34.18 6.08
CA GLY A 523 3.44 33.66 5.72
C GLY A 523 3.93 33.98 4.30
N PRO A 524 5.21 33.70 3.99
CA PRO A 524 5.77 33.92 2.66
C PRO A 524 5.21 32.96 1.64
N ASN A 525 5.06 33.43 0.40
CA ASN A 525 4.76 32.60 -0.75
C ASN A 525 5.98 31.75 -1.12
N ILE A 526 5.81 30.44 -1.23
CA ILE A 526 6.85 29.48 -1.56
C ILE A 526 6.35 28.61 -2.73
N GLU A 527 7.24 28.36 -3.70
CA GLU A 527 6.92 27.46 -4.80
C GLU A 527 6.44 26.09 -4.31
N ASP A 528 5.43 25.53 -4.99
CA ASP A 528 4.79 24.29 -4.59
C ASP A 528 5.58 23.05 -5.03
N ASP A 529 6.86 22.99 -4.63
CA ASP A 529 7.74 21.86 -4.84
C ASP A 529 8.48 21.48 -3.53
N PRO A 530 8.81 20.20 -3.33
CA PRO A 530 9.43 19.71 -2.09
C PRO A 530 10.76 20.39 -1.76
N HIS A 531 11.57 20.72 -2.77
CA HIS A 531 12.88 21.31 -2.59
C HIS A 531 12.80 22.77 -2.10
N SER A 532 11.95 23.57 -2.72
CA SER A 532 11.69 24.96 -2.30
C SER A 532 11.11 25.01 -0.89
N ARG A 533 10.20 24.09 -0.57
CA ARG A 533 9.65 23.93 0.78
C ARG A 533 10.71 23.55 1.81
N ALA A 534 11.54 22.55 1.53
CA ALA A 534 12.62 22.13 2.42
C ALA A 534 13.60 23.28 2.68
N LYS A 535 14.01 24.02 1.65
CA LYS A 535 14.88 25.21 1.80
C LYS A 535 14.25 26.29 2.66
N ALA A 536 12.96 26.57 2.48
CA ALA A 536 12.26 27.57 3.28
C ALA A 536 12.20 27.16 4.75
N ILE A 537 11.87 25.91 5.03
CA ILE A 537 11.85 25.34 6.37
C ILE A 537 13.23 25.42 7.01
N GLN A 538 14.30 25.04 6.31
CA GLN A 538 15.68 25.09 6.81
C GLN A 538 16.13 26.53 7.10
N ARG A 539 15.83 27.49 6.22
CA ARG A 539 16.13 28.92 6.46
C ARG A 539 15.43 29.43 7.72
N TRP A 540 14.14 29.09 7.85
CA TRP A 540 13.37 29.49 9.03
C TRP A 540 13.92 28.86 10.31
N ILE A 541 14.28 27.57 10.31
CA ILE A 541 14.91 26.88 11.42
C ILE A 541 16.27 27.57 11.77
N GLY A 542 17.05 27.93 10.77
CA GLY A 542 18.33 28.63 10.97
C GLY A 542 18.18 30.00 11.60
N ALA A 543 17.10 30.71 11.29
CA ALA A 543 16.78 32.03 11.86
C ALA A 543 16.26 31.97 13.32
N GLN A 544 15.88 30.79 13.82
CA GLN A 544 15.41 30.55 15.21
C GLN A 544 16.57 30.17 16.16
N ARG A 545 17.78 29.97 15.64
CA ARG A 545 19.01 29.74 16.42
C ARG A 545 19.69 31.07 16.78
#